data_43d40211ab3342614beed0b0399a8eb0
#
_entry.id   43d40211ab3342614beed0b0399a8eb0
#
_cell.length_a   1.000
_cell.length_b   1.000
_cell.length_c   1.000
_cell.angle_alpha   90.00
_cell.angle_beta   90.00
_cell.angle_gamma   90.00
#
_symmetry.space_group_name_H-M   'P 1'
#
loop_
_entity.id
_entity.type
_entity.pdbx_description
1 polymer ?
#
loop_
_entity_poly.entity_id
_entity_poly.type
_entity_poly.pdbx_seq_one_letter_code
_entity_poly.pdbx_strand_id
1 'polypeptide(L)'
;MPDPDPIPHPSALHRRALSRWENEGGATASPVDSTLTEVPDLTNAELVQLRVRVIALENLIIAVLAEGSDRQLQIARDMGDYISPRPDFTHHPLTILAAKHTTDLVERAVQFRNVRP
;
A
#
# COMPACT_ATOMS: atom_id res chain seq x y z
N MET A 1 21.11 -24.00 -33.11
CA MET A 1 20.28 -24.22 -33.02
C MET A 1 19.48 -23.49 -32.64
N PRO A 2 19.03 -23.37 -32.88
CA PRO A 2 18.29 -22.56 -32.66
C PRO A 2 17.44 -22.80 -31.83
N ASP A 3 17.21 -22.50 -31.29
CA ASP A 3 16.54 -22.70 -30.44
C ASP A 3 15.54 -21.90 -30.38
N PRO A 4 14.92 -21.87 -30.76
CA PRO A 4 13.88 -21.22 -30.87
C PRO A 4 13.18 -21.18 -29.76
N ASP A 5 13.48 -21.21 -28.90
CA ASP A 5 12.90 -21.16 -27.84
C ASP A 5 11.78 -20.40 -27.70
N PRO A 6 10.82 -20.83 -27.82
CA PRO A 6 9.60 -20.18 -27.63
C PRO A 6 9.41 -19.72 -26.25
N ILE A 7 10.06 -20.28 -25.35
CA ILE A 7 9.85 -19.89 -24.02
C ILE A 7 10.82 -18.87 -23.62
N PRO A 8 10.40 -17.67 -23.33
CA PRO A 8 11.31 -16.62 -22.98
C PRO A 8 12.06 -16.94 -21.71
N HIS A 9 13.18 -16.39 -21.62
CA HIS A 9 13.98 -16.54 -20.43
C HIS A 9 13.25 -15.92 -19.29
N PRO A 10 13.37 -16.43 -18.09
CA PRO A 10 12.69 -15.88 -16.92
C PRO A 10 12.90 -14.40 -16.73
N SER A 11 14.09 -13.91 -17.01
CA SER A 11 14.31 -12.48 -16.83
C SER A 11 13.56 -11.68 -17.86
N ALA A 12 13.33 -12.24 -19.04
CA ALA A 12 12.58 -11.55 -20.05
C ALA A 12 11.10 -11.50 -19.65
N LEU A 13 10.62 -12.56 -19.03
CA LEU A 13 9.25 -12.58 -18.58
C LEU A 13 9.07 -11.57 -17.45
N HIS A 14 10.05 -11.49 -16.59
CA HIS A 14 9.99 -10.54 -15.47
C HIS A 14 9.96 -9.12 -16.03
N ARG A 15 10.75 -8.85 -17.01
CA ARG A 15 10.77 -7.52 -17.58
C ARG A 15 9.46 -7.20 -18.27
N ARG A 16 8.85 -8.16 -18.89
CA ARG A 16 7.58 -7.93 -19.53
C ARG A 16 6.53 -7.65 -18.50
N ALA A 17 6.58 -8.34 -17.39
CA ALA A 17 5.61 -8.13 -16.35
C ALA A 17 5.75 -6.72 -15.77
N LEU A 18 6.98 -6.28 -15.55
CA LEU A 18 7.20 -4.95 -15.04
C LEU A 18 6.76 -3.90 -16.04
N SER A 19 7.04 -4.13 -17.31
CA SER A 19 6.67 -3.18 -18.32
C SER A 19 5.16 -3.06 -18.41
N ARG A 20 4.48 -4.18 -18.29
CA ARG A 20 3.03 -4.15 -18.35
C ARG A 20 2.49 -3.41 -17.15
N TRP A 21 3.06 -3.67 -15.99
CA TRP A 21 2.59 -3.01 -14.79
C TRP A 21 2.78 -1.50 -14.90
N GLU A 22 3.89 -1.07 -15.44
CA GLU A 22 4.12 0.34 -15.61
C GLU A 22 3.15 0.94 -16.63
N ASN A 23 2.86 0.21 -17.66
CA ASN A 23 1.93 0.70 -18.67
C ASN A 23 0.51 0.79 -18.13
N GLU A 24 0.23 0.01 -17.15
CA GLU A 24 -1.10 0.04 -16.58
C GLU A 24 -1.16 1.00 -15.41
N GLY A 25 -0.18 1.84 -15.30
CA GLY A 25 -0.26 2.83 -14.24
C GLY A 25 0.32 2.44 -12.93
N GLY A 26 1.06 1.39 -12.89
CA GLY A 26 1.65 1.01 -11.65
C GLY A 26 2.77 1.90 -11.25
N ALA A 27 3.79 1.90 -11.93
CA ALA A 27 4.92 2.62 -11.47
C ALA A 27 4.91 3.87 -12.20
N THR A 28 5.64 4.69 -11.93
CA THR A 28 5.70 5.78 -12.49
C THR A 28 6.11 6.01 -13.68
N ALA A 29 5.70 6.64 -14.20
CA ALA A 29 5.93 6.85 -15.43
C ALA A 29 7.08 7.55 -15.82
N SER A 30 7.37 7.53 -16.93
CA SER A 30 8.51 8.18 -17.30
C SER A 30 8.11 9.57 -17.45
N PRO A 31 8.95 10.36 -17.15
CA PRO A 31 8.72 11.74 -17.12
C PRO A 31 8.24 12.22 -18.39
N VAL A 32 8.58 11.64 -19.36
CA VAL A 32 8.31 12.14 -20.53
C VAL A 32 6.96 12.16 -20.70
N ASP A 33 6.39 11.28 -20.33
CA ASP A 33 5.19 11.27 -20.56
C ASP A 33 4.48 11.74 -19.62
N SER A 34 4.98 12.04 -18.69
CA SER A 34 4.33 12.53 -17.62
C SER A 34 3.29 13.29 -18.14
N THR A 35 3.43 13.80 -19.07
CA THR A 35 2.55 14.67 -19.43
C THR A 35 1.53 13.90 -19.85
N LEU A 36 1.69 13.15 -20.34
CA LEU A 36 0.84 12.60 -20.79
C LEU A 36 0.36 11.72 -20.14
N THR A 37 0.86 11.40 -19.76
CA THR A 37 0.51 10.52 -19.23
C THR A 37 -0.22 10.60 -18.40
N GLU A 38 -0.29 10.98 -18.27
CA GLU A 38 -0.80 11.07 -17.35
C GLU A 38 -1.62 10.20 -16.94
N VAL A 39 -1.47 9.85 -16.01
CA VAL A 39 -2.28 9.30 -15.17
C VAL A 39 -3.40 10.17 -15.18
N PRO A 40 -4.46 9.80 -15.60
CA PRO A 40 -5.61 10.63 -15.63
C PRO A 40 -5.90 11.02 -14.22
N ASP A 41 -6.18 12.22 -14.03
CA ASP A 41 -6.54 12.67 -12.72
C ASP A 41 -7.81 11.98 -12.34
N LEU A 42 -7.90 11.59 -11.12
CA LEU A 42 -9.13 11.01 -10.65
C LEU A 42 -10.18 12.08 -10.59
N THR A 43 -11.36 11.75 -10.96
CA THR A 43 -12.46 12.71 -10.85
C THR A 43 -12.80 12.84 -9.37
N ASN A 44 -13.52 13.87 -9.03
CA ASN A 44 -13.96 14.06 -7.65
C ASN A 44 -14.83 12.90 -7.21
N ALA A 45 -15.65 12.37 -8.09
CA ALA A 45 -16.48 11.22 -7.75
C ALA A 45 -15.63 10.01 -7.41
N GLU A 46 -14.56 9.80 -8.16
CA GLU A 46 -13.68 8.68 -7.90
C GLU A 46 -12.93 8.86 -6.59
N LEU A 47 -12.50 10.07 -6.30
CA LEU A 47 -11.82 10.34 -5.04
C LEU A 47 -12.76 10.12 -3.86
N VAL A 48 -14.00 10.54 -3.98
CA VAL A 48 -14.98 10.33 -2.92
C VAL A 48 -15.20 8.83 -2.72
N GLN A 49 -15.30 8.07 -3.82
CA GLN A 49 -15.47 6.64 -3.71
C GLN A 49 -14.30 5.98 -3.01
N LEU A 50 -13.08 6.37 -3.36
CA LEU A 50 -11.91 5.80 -2.70
C LEU A 50 -11.91 6.17 -1.23
N ARG A 51 -12.26 7.40 -0.90
CA ARG A 51 -12.30 7.84 0.49
C ARG A 51 -13.32 7.04 1.30
N VAL A 52 -14.50 6.83 0.72
CA VAL A 52 -15.55 6.07 1.39
C VAL A 52 -15.06 4.65 1.67
N ARG A 53 -14.39 4.05 0.68
CA ARG A 53 -13.91 2.69 0.85
C ARG A 53 -12.81 2.61 1.90
N VAL A 54 -11.93 3.60 1.93
CA VAL A 54 -10.87 3.62 2.92
C VAL A 54 -11.47 3.77 4.32
N ILE A 55 -12.45 4.65 4.48
CA ILE A 55 -13.11 4.82 5.76
C ILE A 55 -13.73 3.50 6.21
N ALA A 56 -14.40 2.81 5.30
CA ALA A 56 -15.02 1.54 5.64
C ALA A 56 -13.99 0.51 6.04
N LEU A 57 -12.91 0.41 5.28
CA LEU A 57 -11.87 -0.57 5.57
C LEU A 57 -11.17 -0.26 6.89
N GLU A 58 -10.89 1.00 7.16
CA GLU A 58 -10.24 1.37 8.39
C GLU A 58 -11.13 1.06 9.59
N ASN A 59 -12.40 1.32 9.47
CA ASN A 59 -13.30 1.02 10.57
C ASN A 59 -13.44 -0.49 10.81
N LEU A 60 -13.44 -1.26 9.74
CA LEU A 60 -13.49 -2.71 9.89
C LEU A 60 -12.21 -3.23 10.55
N ILE A 61 -11.06 -2.67 10.18
CA ILE A 61 -9.80 -3.07 10.77
C ILE A 61 -9.79 -2.70 12.26
N ILE A 62 -10.28 -1.53 12.60
CA ILE A 62 -10.34 -1.11 13.99
C ILE A 62 -11.22 -2.10 14.79
N ALA A 63 -12.35 -2.48 14.22
CA ALA A 63 -13.24 -3.42 14.90
C ALA A 63 -12.59 -4.78 15.08
N VAL A 64 -11.93 -5.27 14.05
CA VAL A 64 -11.26 -6.55 14.11
C VAL A 64 -10.14 -6.53 15.16
N LEU A 65 -9.34 -5.48 15.16
CA LEU A 65 -8.25 -5.38 16.10
C LEU A 65 -8.76 -5.22 17.54
N ALA A 66 -9.85 -4.49 17.70
CA ALA A 66 -10.39 -4.28 19.04
C ALA A 66 -10.86 -5.59 19.67
N GLU A 67 -11.36 -6.50 18.83
CA GLU A 67 -11.79 -7.80 19.34
C GLU A 67 -10.65 -8.80 19.35
N GLY A 68 -9.52 -8.45 18.86
CA GLY A 68 -8.40 -9.36 18.78
C GLY A 68 -7.66 -9.49 20.08
N SER A 69 -6.69 -10.35 20.10
CA SER A 69 -5.89 -10.56 21.30
C SER A 69 -4.86 -9.45 21.44
N ASP A 70 -4.29 -9.38 22.62
CA ASP A 70 -3.22 -8.41 22.86
C ASP A 70 -2.04 -8.70 21.94
N ARG A 71 -1.85 -9.97 21.62
CA ARG A 71 -0.79 -10.35 20.71
C ARG A 71 -1.03 -9.81 19.31
N GLN A 72 -2.28 -9.84 18.85
CA GLN A 72 -2.61 -9.31 17.56
C GLN A 72 -2.39 -7.81 17.52
N LEU A 73 -2.72 -7.12 18.58
CA LEU A 73 -2.48 -5.69 18.66
C LEU A 73 -0.99 -5.40 18.63
N GLN A 74 -0.22 -6.23 19.31
CA GLN A 74 1.23 -6.03 19.31
C GLN A 74 1.82 -6.26 17.92
N ILE A 75 1.35 -7.30 17.23
CA ILE A 75 1.80 -7.57 15.87
C ILE A 75 1.45 -6.39 14.97
N ALA A 76 0.27 -5.82 15.15
CA ALA A 76 -0.12 -4.68 14.33
C ALA A 76 0.78 -3.47 14.61
N ARG A 77 1.17 -3.27 15.86
CA ARG A 77 2.10 -2.20 16.20
C ARG A 77 3.45 -2.47 15.55
N ASP A 78 3.90 -3.72 15.61
CA ASP A 78 5.19 -4.08 15.04
C ASP A 78 5.21 -3.84 13.53
N MET A 79 4.07 -3.98 12.87
CA MET A 79 4.01 -3.70 11.44
C MET A 79 4.28 -2.24 11.16
N GLY A 80 3.78 -1.35 12.03
CA GLY A 80 4.09 0.06 11.87
C GLY A 80 5.58 0.32 11.99
N ASP A 81 6.21 -0.35 12.95
CA ASP A 81 7.65 -0.17 13.12
C ASP A 81 8.40 -0.80 11.95
N TYR A 82 7.88 -1.90 11.42
CA TYR A 82 8.54 -2.59 10.34
C TYR A 82 8.59 -1.73 9.09
N ILE A 83 7.54 -0.98 8.81
CA ILE A 83 7.53 -0.16 7.63
C ILE A 83 8.12 1.22 7.86
N SER A 84 8.48 1.54 9.10
CA SER A 84 9.09 2.83 9.38
C SER A 84 10.48 2.88 8.76
N PRO A 85 10.91 4.03 8.30
CA PRO A 85 12.23 4.14 7.70
C PRO A 85 13.31 3.82 8.71
N ARG A 86 14.34 3.16 8.27
CA ARG A 86 15.47 2.84 9.12
C ARG A 86 16.60 3.82 8.83
N PRO A 87 17.44 4.05 9.80
CA PRO A 87 18.49 5.03 9.64
C PRO A 87 19.35 4.86 8.39
N ASP A 88 19.56 3.66 7.97
CA ASP A 88 20.40 3.43 6.83
C ASP A 88 19.67 3.40 5.50
N PHE A 89 18.40 3.63 5.48
CA PHE A 89 17.64 3.53 4.26
C PHE A 89 17.02 4.85 3.86
N THR A 90 16.69 4.96 2.60
CA THR A 90 16.06 6.17 2.10
C THR A 90 14.71 6.34 2.76
N HIS A 91 14.42 7.57 3.17
CA HIS A 91 13.19 7.83 3.85
C HIS A 91 12.20 8.37 2.84
N HIS A 92 11.23 7.59 2.48
CA HIS A 92 10.20 8.05 1.58
C HIS A 92 9.05 8.63 2.40
N PRO A 93 8.60 9.83 2.07
CA PRO A 93 7.53 10.46 2.84
C PRO A 93 6.28 9.62 2.98
N LEU A 94 5.91 8.89 1.95
CA LEU A 94 4.71 8.06 2.04
C LEU A 94 4.88 6.92 3.02
N THR A 95 6.09 6.39 3.14
CA THR A 95 6.36 5.32 4.08
C THR A 95 6.25 5.84 5.52
N ILE A 96 6.76 7.04 5.75
CA ILE A 96 6.67 7.64 7.06
C ILE A 96 5.22 7.86 7.44
N LEU A 97 4.43 8.39 6.52
CA LEU A 97 3.02 8.64 6.79
C LEU A 97 2.25 7.34 6.98
N ALA A 98 2.60 6.31 6.21
CA ALA A 98 1.94 5.02 6.34
C ALA A 98 2.22 4.40 7.70
N ALA A 99 3.46 4.51 8.17
CA ALA A 99 3.82 3.98 9.47
C ALA A 99 3.04 4.69 10.58
N LYS A 100 2.96 6.02 10.48
CA LYS A 100 2.23 6.79 11.48
C LYS A 100 0.76 6.43 11.45
N HIS A 101 0.20 6.27 10.28
CA HIS A 101 -1.22 5.95 10.14
C HIS A 101 -1.52 4.55 10.68
N THR A 102 -0.60 3.61 10.47
CA THR A 102 -0.77 2.26 11.00
C THR A 102 -0.83 2.30 12.52
N THR A 103 0.10 3.04 13.13
CA THR A 103 0.11 3.17 14.58
C THR A 103 -1.17 3.85 15.08
N ASP A 104 -1.64 4.85 14.35
CA ASP A 104 -2.85 5.56 14.72
C ASP A 104 -4.06 4.62 14.70
N LEU A 105 -4.14 3.75 13.72
CA LEU A 105 -5.25 2.81 13.64
C LEU A 105 -5.23 1.82 14.81
N VAL A 106 -4.04 1.39 15.21
CA VAL A 106 -3.93 0.50 16.35
C VAL A 106 -4.37 1.20 17.62
N GLU A 107 -3.98 2.47 17.79
CA GLU A 107 -4.38 3.21 18.97
C GLU A 107 -5.89 3.43 18.99
N ARG A 108 -6.49 3.64 17.86
CA ARG A 108 -7.93 3.76 17.78
C ARG A 108 -8.61 2.46 18.15
N ALA A 109 -8.03 1.34 17.76
CA ALA A 109 -8.59 0.04 18.11
C ALA A 109 -8.54 -0.18 19.63
N VAL A 110 -7.44 0.24 20.25
CA VAL A 110 -7.31 0.12 21.68
C VAL A 110 -8.35 0.99 22.37
N GLN A 111 -8.53 2.21 21.89
CA GLN A 111 -9.53 3.10 22.47
C GLN A 111 -10.93 2.54 22.30
N PHE A 112 -11.22 1.99 21.13
CA PHE A 112 -12.53 1.40 20.89
C PHE A 112 -12.78 0.22 21.81
N ARG A 113 -11.76 -0.59 22.03
CA ARG A 113 -11.88 -1.72 22.94
C ARG A 113 -12.19 -1.24 24.36
N ASN A 114 -11.52 -0.19 24.78
CA ASN A 114 -11.68 0.28 26.15
C ASN A 114 -13.01 0.98 26.40
N VAL A 115 -13.62 1.50 25.36
CA VAL A 115 -14.86 2.21 25.51
C VAL A 115 -16.06 1.27 25.45
N ARG A 116 -15.90 0.16 24.78
CA ARG A 116 -17.03 -0.77 24.65
C ARG A 116 -17.32 -1.42 26.00
N PRO A 117 -18.57 -1.61 26.31
CA PRO A 117 -18.96 -2.24 27.56
C PRO A 117 -18.59 -3.71 27.58
#